data_0e1d3443c6f38c81394dadd55fbe5e05
#
_entry.id   0e1d3443c6f38c81394dadd55fbe5e05
#
_cell.length_a   1.000
_cell.length_b   1.000
_cell.length_c   1.000
_cell.angle_alpha   90.00
_cell.angle_beta   90.00
_cell.angle_gamma   90.00
#
_symmetry.space_group_name_H-M   'P 1'
#
loop_
_entity.id
_entity.type
_entity.pdbx_description
1 polymer ?
#
loop_
_entity_poly.entity_id
_entity_poly.type
_entity_poly.pdbx_seq_one_letter_code
_entity_poly.pdbx_strand_id
1 'polypeptide(L)'
;MNYVFFDLESQNLFQDVGGRDNIGQLKVACGITWSTQTNDFSVYWEKDVPALIEELKSATKVIGFNLRGFDYLVLQPYVPEMRFASLPTLDLLLDLQKILGFRISLDTIASASLGVTKTADGIKSVEWFRAGELDKVAEYCKADVDITRRVYEFGRDNGHIFYRSKLGSKLKVDVKWK
;
A
#
# COMPACT_ATOMS: atom_id res chain seq x y z
N MET A 1 13.95 -13.37 -9.03
CA MET A 1 13.34 -12.03 -8.99
C MET A 1 12.81 -11.81 -7.59
N ASN A 2 13.08 -10.64 -6.98
CA ASN A 2 12.54 -10.29 -5.67
C ASN A 2 11.44 -9.24 -5.83
N TYR A 3 10.17 -9.63 -5.68
CA TYR A 3 9.04 -8.70 -5.60
C TYR A 3 8.77 -8.41 -4.14
N VAL A 4 8.69 -7.12 -3.81
CA VAL A 4 8.38 -6.64 -2.47
C VAL A 4 7.03 -5.94 -2.52
N PHE A 5 6.04 -6.48 -1.84
CA PHE A 5 4.74 -5.83 -1.60
C PHE A 5 4.88 -4.94 -0.38
N PHE A 6 4.39 -3.73 -0.45
CA PHE A 6 4.62 -2.72 0.57
C PHE A 6 3.40 -1.85 0.81
N ASP A 7 3.17 -1.52 2.07
CA ASP A 7 2.21 -0.55 2.57
C ASP A 7 2.72 0.05 3.88
N LEU A 8 2.28 1.25 4.25
CA LEU A 8 2.60 1.86 5.54
C LEU A 8 1.40 2.56 6.19
N GLU A 9 1.48 2.65 7.52
CA GLU A 9 0.58 3.43 8.36
C GLU A 9 1.27 4.67 8.90
N SER A 10 0.51 5.74 9.08
CA SER A 10 1.02 7.01 9.61
C SER A 10 0.67 7.25 11.07
N GLN A 11 1.49 8.07 11.77
CA GLN A 11 1.24 8.47 13.16
C GLN A 11 0.14 9.52 13.29
N ASN A 12 -0.05 10.33 12.23
CA ASN A 12 -0.93 11.50 12.23
C ASN A 12 -1.94 11.44 11.08
N LEU A 13 -3.07 12.10 11.25
CA LEU A 13 -4.04 12.36 10.19
C LEU A 13 -3.67 13.64 9.41
N PHE A 14 -4.19 13.81 8.22
CA PHE A 14 -3.99 15.04 7.42
C PHE A 14 -4.41 16.31 8.16
N GLN A 15 -5.48 16.27 8.94
CA GLN A 15 -5.94 17.40 9.75
C GLN A 15 -4.95 17.82 10.83
N ASP A 16 -4.17 16.88 11.38
CA ASP A 16 -3.20 17.14 12.45
C ASP A 16 -1.97 17.89 11.92
N VAL A 17 -1.68 17.76 10.64
CA VAL A 17 -0.52 18.37 9.98
C VAL A 17 -0.89 19.55 9.07
N GLY A 18 -2.13 20.03 9.14
CA GLY A 18 -2.58 21.19 8.34
C GLY A 18 -2.95 20.87 6.91
N GLY A 19 -3.21 19.60 6.57
CA GLY A 19 -3.73 19.20 5.28
C GLY A 19 -2.78 18.36 4.44
N ARG A 20 -3.23 18.04 3.24
CA ARG A 20 -2.58 17.07 2.34
C ARG A 20 -1.22 17.55 1.81
N ASP A 21 -1.01 18.85 1.72
CA ASP A 21 0.25 19.44 1.26
C ASP A 21 1.41 19.15 2.23
N ASN A 22 1.09 18.83 3.47
CA ASN A 22 2.04 18.49 4.52
C ASN A 22 2.19 16.97 4.76
N ILE A 23 1.94 16.15 3.75
CA ILE A 23 1.96 14.68 3.84
C ILE A 23 3.26 14.12 4.43
N GLY A 24 4.40 14.73 4.18
CA GLY A 24 5.68 14.35 4.78
C GLY A 24 5.76 14.51 6.30
N GLN A 25 4.83 15.27 6.91
CA GLN A 25 4.77 15.45 8.38
C GLN A 25 3.90 14.40 9.08
N LEU A 26 3.24 13.50 8.32
CA LEU A 26 2.40 12.44 8.88
C LEU A 26 3.20 11.44 9.73
N LYS A 27 4.50 11.28 9.46
CA LYS A 27 5.43 10.33 10.05
C LYS A 27 5.01 8.87 9.93
N VAL A 28 5.98 7.97 9.87
CA VAL A 28 5.76 6.53 9.80
C VAL A 28 5.38 5.99 11.16
N ALA A 29 4.20 5.38 11.29
CA ALA A 29 3.86 4.56 12.44
C ALA A 29 4.48 3.17 12.27
N CYS A 30 4.17 2.51 11.14
CA CYS A 30 4.68 1.19 10.80
C CYS A 30 4.68 1.03 9.29
N GLY A 31 5.71 0.40 8.73
CA GLY A 31 5.75 -0.09 7.37
C GLY A 31 5.79 -1.61 7.37
N ILE A 32 5.06 -2.24 6.47
CA ILE A 32 5.05 -3.71 6.31
C ILE A 32 5.44 -4.04 4.89
N THR A 33 6.31 -5.03 4.76
CA THR A 33 6.62 -5.65 3.48
C THR A 33 6.27 -7.13 3.48
N TRP A 34 6.01 -7.68 2.31
CA TRP A 34 6.04 -9.11 2.03
C TRP A 34 6.95 -9.34 0.82
N SER A 35 7.93 -10.23 0.94
CA SER A 35 8.92 -10.47 -0.10
C SER A 35 8.80 -11.86 -0.70
N THR A 36 8.84 -11.96 -2.03
CA THR A 36 8.90 -13.25 -2.72
C THR A 36 10.21 -14.00 -2.47
N GLN A 37 11.26 -13.31 -2.00
CA GLN A 37 12.55 -13.93 -1.71
C GLN A 37 12.52 -14.71 -0.40
N THR A 38 11.90 -14.16 0.64
CA THR A 38 11.77 -14.79 1.95
C THR A 38 10.48 -15.57 2.10
N ASN A 39 9.47 -15.26 1.27
CA ASN A 39 8.10 -15.73 1.38
C ASN A 39 7.49 -15.41 2.75
N ASP A 40 7.83 -14.23 3.30
CA ASP A 40 7.42 -13.80 4.64
C ASP A 40 7.25 -12.29 4.72
N PHE A 41 6.63 -11.85 5.80
CA PHE A 41 6.43 -10.45 6.14
C PHE A 41 7.58 -9.91 6.99
N SER A 42 7.91 -8.62 6.79
CA SER A 42 8.78 -7.85 7.66
C SER A 42 8.06 -6.62 8.20
N VAL A 43 8.30 -6.29 9.46
CA VAL A 43 7.69 -5.13 10.15
C VAL A 43 8.77 -4.10 10.40
N TYR A 44 8.52 -2.85 10.04
CA TYR A 44 9.41 -1.72 10.20
C TYR A 44 8.70 -0.60 10.95
N TRP A 45 9.17 -0.28 12.14
CA TRP A 45 8.74 0.90 12.88
C TRP A 45 9.47 2.15 12.39
N GLU A 46 9.08 3.34 12.85
CA GLU A 46 9.73 4.58 12.42
C GLU A 46 11.27 4.54 12.52
N LYS A 47 11.83 3.97 13.58
CA LYS A 47 13.27 3.80 13.77
C LYS A 47 13.94 2.88 12.75
N ASP A 48 13.16 1.99 12.14
CA ASP A 48 13.64 0.96 11.21
C ASP A 48 13.48 1.41 9.73
N VAL A 49 13.04 2.65 9.49
CA VAL A 49 12.89 3.21 8.13
C VAL A 49 14.15 3.06 7.27
N PRO A 50 15.39 3.25 7.79
CA PRO A 50 16.58 3.00 6.96
C PRO A 50 16.65 1.57 6.42
N ALA A 51 16.31 0.55 7.22
CA ALA A 51 16.29 -0.85 6.79
C ALA A 51 15.16 -1.12 5.77
N LEU A 52 13.97 -0.55 5.98
CA LEU A 52 12.89 -0.59 5.00
C LEU A 52 13.34 -0.04 3.64
N ILE A 53 14.00 1.11 3.63
CA ILE A 53 14.50 1.73 2.39
C ILE A 53 15.48 0.82 1.66
N GLU A 54 16.39 0.16 2.37
CA GLU A 54 17.33 -0.79 1.75
C GLU A 54 16.61 -2.01 1.17
N GLU A 55 15.57 -2.52 1.83
CA GLU A 55 14.75 -3.59 1.25
C GLU A 55 14.05 -3.13 -0.04
N LEU A 56 13.40 -1.96 -0.03
CA LEU A 56 12.73 -1.42 -1.22
C LEU A 56 13.71 -1.20 -2.40
N LYS A 57 14.95 -0.74 -2.12
CA LYS A 57 15.99 -0.60 -3.14
C LYS A 57 16.48 -1.93 -3.71
N SER A 58 16.50 -2.98 -2.90
CA SER A 58 16.94 -4.31 -3.31
C SER A 58 15.91 -5.04 -4.18
N ALA A 59 14.67 -4.57 -4.20
CA ALA A 59 13.58 -5.20 -4.91
C ALA A 59 13.75 -5.11 -6.43
N THR A 60 13.51 -6.23 -7.12
CA THR A 60 13.33 -6.23 -8.59
C THR A 60 12.08 -5.45 -8.98
N LYS A 61 11.05 -5.46 -8.13
CA LYS A 61 9.83 -4.68 -8.28
C LYS A 61 9.19 -4.44 -6.91
N VAL A 62 8.87 -3.19 -6.61
CA VAL A 62 8.02 -2.81 -5.46
C VAL A 62 6.58 -2.74 -5.95
N ILE A 63 5.67 -3.39 -5.25
CA ILE A 63 4.25 -3.44 -5.60
C ILE A 63 3.43 -2.96 -4.41
N GLY A 64 2.49 -2.07 -4.66
CA GLY A 64 1.58 -1.58 -3.62
C GLY A 64 0.39 -0.84 -4.20
N PHE A 65 -0.38 -0.23 -3.34
CA PHE A 65 -1.61 0.46 -3.71
C PHE A 65 -1.54 1.93 -3.29
N ASN A 66 -1.37 2.85 -4.24
CA ASN A 66 -1.20 4.30 -4.03
C ASN A 66 0.17 4.69 -3.45
N LEU A 67 1.19 3.90 -3.65
CA LEU A 67 2.55 4.15 -3.14
C LEU A 67 3.08 5.54 -3.52
N ARG A 68 2.91 5.94 -4.78
CA ARG A 68 3.40 7.22 -5.29
C ARG A 68 2.60 8.42 -4.79
N GLY A 69 1.34 8.21 -4.40
CA GLY A 69 0.45 9.25 -3.91
C GLY A 69 0.40 9.36 -2.38
N PHE A 70 1.00 8.41 -1.66
CA PHE A 70 0.99 8.40 -0.19
C PHE A 70 2.31 7.91 0.40
N ASP A 71 2.60 6.63 0.36
CA ASP A 71 3.68 5.97 1.11
C ASP A 71 5.05 6.61 0.86
N TYR A 72 5.41 6.81 -0.40
CA TYR A 72 6.68 7.43 -0.77
C TYR A 72 6.79 8.90 -0.34
N LEU A 73 5.66 9.60 -0.28
CA LEU A 73 5.63 10.99 0.20
C LEU A 73 5.79 11.06 1.73
N VAL A 74 5.26 10.09 2.46
CA VAL A 74 5.48 9.96 3.92
C VAL A 74 6.93 9.57 4.21
N LEU A 75 7.54 8.70 3.39
CA LEU A 75 8.95 8.28 3.53
C LEU A 75 9.95 9.35 3.10
N GLN A 76 9.59 10.27 2.20
CA GLN A 76 10.52 11.23 1.60
C GLN A 76 11.34 12.05 2.61
N PRO A 77 10.79 12.56 3.75
CA PRO A 77 11.57 13.31 4.73
C PRO A 77 12.67 12.51 5.44
N TYR A 78 12.53 11.18 5.51
CA TYR A 78 13.56 10.32 6.13
C TYR A 78 14.76 10.08 5.23
N VAL A 79 14.60 10.27 3.91
CA VAL A 79 15.63 10.05 2.89
C VAL A 79 15.55 11.14 1.82
N PRO A 80 15.86 12.42 2.16
CA PRO A 80 15.66 13.57 1.25
C PRO A 80 16.37 13.42 -0.08
N GLU A 81 17.53 12.78 -0.10
CA GLU A 81 18.34 12.55 -1.30
C GLU A 81 17.81 11.47 -2.22
N MET A 82 16.87 10.64 -1.75
CA MET A 82 16.35 9.54 -2.53
C MET A 82 15.26 10.00 -3.50
N ARG A 83 15.33 9.51 -4.73
CA ARG A 83 14.28 9.68 -5.73
C ARG A 83 13.43 8.41 -5.80
N PHE A 84 12.31 8.37 -5.08
CA PHE A 84 11.38 7.22 -5.13
C PHE A 84 10.85 6.94 -6.54
N ALA A 85 10.83 7.94 -7.43
CA ALA A 85 10.46 7.75 -8.83
C ALA A 85 11.37 6.77 -9.57
N SER A 86 12.63 6.58 -9.11
CA SER A 86 13.58 5.64 -9.71
C SER A 86 13.39 4.18 -9.27
N LEU A 87 12.60 3.92 -8.23
CA LEU A 87 12.29 2.56 -7.84
C LEU A 87 11.43 1.86 -8.90
N PRO A 88 11.72 0.60 -9.21
CA PRO A 88 10.91 -0.20 -10.14
C PRO A 88 9.56 -0.53 -9.49
N THR A 89 8.62 0.40 -9.56
CA THR A 89 7.34 0.36 -8.83
C THR A 89 6.17 0.05 -9.75
N LEU A 90 5.36 -0.93 -9.37
CA LEU A 90 4.00 -1.13 -9.84
C LEU A 90 3.01 -0.62 -8.78
N ASP A 91 2.48 0.57 -9.00
CA ASP A 91 1.40 1.15 -8.18
C ASP A 91 0.05 0.73 -8.78
N LEU A 92 -0.62 -0.22 -8.12
CA LEU A 92 -1.86 -0.82 -8.65
C LEU A 92 -2.97 0.21 -8.82
N LEU A 93 -3.06 1.21 -7.91
CA LEU A 93 -4.07 2.27 -8.05
C LEU A 93 -3.82 3.11 -9.29
N LEU A 94 -2.58 3.54 -9.52
CA LEU A 94 -2.25 4.38 -10.67
C LEU A 94 -2.39 3.63 -12.00
N ASP A 95 -2.05 2.34 -12.01
CA ASP A 95 -2.23 1.50 -13.19
C ASP A 95 -3.72 1.34 -13.53
N LEU A 96 -4.54 1.03 -12.54
CA LEU A 96 -5.99 0.93 -12.71
C LEU A 96 -6.64 2.26 -13.06
N GLN A 97 -6.18 3.37 -12.47
CA GLN A 97 -6.70 4.70 -12.79
C GLN A 97 -6.44 5.09 -14.25
N LYS A 98 -5.31 4.68 -14.84
CA LYS A 98 -5.03 4.90 -16.27
C LYS A 98 -6.01 4.14 -17.17
N ILE A 99 -6.40 2.93 -16.77
CA ILE A 99 -7.34 2.09 -17.53
C ILE A 99 -8.77 2.60 -17.37
N LEU A 100 -9.18 2.92 -16.13
CA LEU A 100 -10.57 3.24 -15.78
C LEU A 100 -10.93 4.71 -16.00
N GLY A 101 -9.93 5.64 -15.96
CA GLY A 101 -10.16 7.08 -15.99
C GLY A 101 -10.58 7.70 -14.63
N PHE A 102 -10.74 6.90 -13.58
CA PHE A 102 -11.10 7.35 -12.22
C PHE A 102 -10.38 6.54 -11.15
N ARG A 103 -10.33 7.09 -9.92
CA ARG A 103 -9.73 6.39 -8.77
C ARG A 103 -10.69 5.35 -8.20
N ILE A 104 -10.13 4.23 -7.79
CA ILE A 104 -10.86 3.11 -7.17
C ILE A 104 -10.16 2.73 -5.85
N SER A 105 -10.90 2.19 -4.88
CA SER A 105 -10.32 1.73 -3.61
C SER A 105 -9.86 0.27 -3.69
N LEU A 106 -8.86 -0.08 -2.87
CA LEU A 106 -8.39 -1.46 -2.73
C LEU A 106 -9.53 -2.38 -2.26
N ASP A 107 -10.37 -1.92 -1.33
CA ASP A 107 -11.52 -2.68 -0.82
C ASP A 107 -12.54 -3.03 -1.90
N THR A 108 -12.83 -2.06 -2.79
CA THR A 108 -13.75 -2.29 -3.92
C THR A 108 -13.26 -3.38 -4.87
N ILE A 109 -11.93 -3.45 -5.09
CA ILE A 109 -11.30 -4.46 -5.94
C ILE A 109 -11.24 -5.80 -5.20
N ALA A 110 -10.78 -5.80 -3.96
CA ALA A 110 -10.62 -6.99 -3.15
C ALA A 110 -11.96 -7.71 -2.91
N SER A 111 -13.02 -6.95 -2.60
CA SER A 111 -14.35 -7.52 -2.41
C SER A 111 -14.90 -8.15 -3.70
N ALA A 112 -14.68 -7.52 -4.85
CA ALA A 112 -15.19 -8.01 -6.13
C ALA A 112 -14.35 -9.16 -6.71
N SER A 113 -13.02 -9.12 -6.54
CA SER A 113 -12.09 -10.10 -7.12
C SER A 113 -11.84 -11.30 -6.21
N LEU A 114 -11.72 -11.07 -4.90
CA LEU A 114 -11.31 -12.07 -3.91
C LEU A 114 -12.43 -12.46 -2.93
N GLY A 115 -13.53 -11.70 -2.86
CA GLY A 115 -14.59 -11.91 -1.87
C GLY A 115 -14.20 -11.51 -0.44
N VAL A 116 -13.17 -10.66 -0.27
CA VAL A 116 -12.69 -10.18 1.03
C VAL A 116 -13.00 -8.70 1.20
N THR A 117 -13.29 -8.28 2.44
CA THR A 117 -13.54 -6.88 2.81
C THR A 117 -12.53 -6.44 3.86
N LYS A 118 -12.16 -5.15 3.84
CA LYS A 118 -11.34 -4.55 4.90
C LYS A 118 -12.08 -4.52 6.23
N THR A 119 -11.34 -4.64 7.32
CA THR A 119 -11.87 -4.65 8.69
C THR A 119 -11.85 -3.29 9.37
N ALA A 120 -11.05 -2.34 8.85
CA ALA A 120 -10.87 -1.00 9.39
C ALA A 120 -10.46 -0.01 8.29
N ASP A 121 -10.24 1.25 8.67
CA ASP A 121 -9.69 2.32 7.82
C ASP A 121 -8.45 2.96 8.46
N GLY A 122 -7.74 3.81 7.70
CA GLY A 122 -6.52 4.45 8.17
C GLY A 122 -6.71 5.41 9.36
N ILE A 123 -7.93 5.92 9.61
CA ILE A 123 -8.24 6.72 10.80
C ILE A 123 -8.10 5.86 12.04
N LYS A 124 -8.63 4.64 11.98
CA LYS A 124 -8.56 3.69 13.09
C LYS A 124 -7.13 3.27 13.42
N SER A 125 -6.29 3.15 12.40
CA SER A 125 -4.86 2.86 12.57
C SER A 125 -4.15 3.95 13.38
N VAL A 126 -4.41 5.23 13.09
CA VAL A 126 -3.85 6.35 13.84
C VAL A 126 -4.36 6.37 15.30
N GLU A 127 -5.64 6.05 15.54
CA GLU A 127 -6.19 5.93 16.89
C GLU A 127 -5.47 4.84 17.68
N TRP A 128 -5.25 3.66 17.10
CA TRP A 128 -4.51 2.56 17.74
C TRP A 128 -3.06 2.95 18.02
N PHE A 129 -2.40 3.61 17.07
CA PHE A 129 -1.02 4.09 17.29
C PHE A 129 -0.94 5.02 18.49
N ARG A 130 -1.86 6.00 18.60
CA ARG A 130 -1.93 6.95 19.71
C ARG A 130 -2.29 6.30 21.05
N ALA A 131 -3.04 5.22 21.02
CA ALA A 131 -3.36 4.41 22.21
C ALA A 131 -2.22 3.45 22.61
N GLY A 132 -1.13 3.37 21.83
CA GLY A 132 -0.03 2.44 22.06
C GLY A 132 -0.35 0.99 21.67
N GLU A 133 -1.44 0.76 20.93
CA GLU A 133 -1.88 -0.56 20.47
C GLU A 133 -1.14 -0.97 19.18
N LEU A 134 0.19 -1.02 19.26
CA LEU A 134 1.07 -1.18 18.10
C LEU A 134 0.84 -2.49 17.33
N ASP A 135 0.52 -3.58 18.02
CA ASP A 135 0.21 -4.86 17.39
C ASP A 135 -0.99 -4.74 16.44
N LYS A 136 -2.03 -3.98 16.82
CA LYS A 136 -3.19 -3.74 15.95
C LYS A 136 -2.83 -2.93 14.71
N VAL A 137 -1.94 -1.94 14.85
CA VAL A 137 -1.43 -1.16 13.70
C VAL A 137 -0.68 -2.08 12.73
N ALA A 138 0.22 -2.92 13.26
CA ALA A 138 1.00 -3.84 12.43
C ALA A 138 0.11 -4.89 11.75
N GLU A 139 -0.86 -5.47 12.46
CA GLU A 139 -1.79 -6.44 11.88
C GLU A 139 -2.68 -5.84 10.80
N TYR A 140 -3.13 -4.60 10.99
CA TYR A 140 -3.92 -3.89 9.99
C TYR A 140 -3.10 -3.61 8.72
N CYS A 141 -1.91 -3.04 8.84
CA CYS A 141 -1.01 -2.80 7.72
C CYS A 141 -0.63 -4.11 7.01
N LYS A 142 -0.35 -5.19 7.77
CA LYS A 142 -0.08 -6.53 7.24
C LYS A 142 -1.24 -7.07 6.41
N ALA A 143 -2.48 -6.87 6.87
CA ALA A 143 -3.67 -7.27 6.13
C ALA A 143 -3.79 -6.52 4.79
N ASP A 144 -3.46 -5.22 4.75
CA ASP A 144 -3.47 -4.42 3.53
C ASP A 144 -2.39 -4.86 2.53
N VAL A 145 -1.19 -5.20 3.01
CA VAL A 145 -0.14 -5.82 2.18
C VAL A 145 -0.58 -7.17 1.62
N ASP A 146 -1.18 -8.05 2.44
CA ASP A 146 -1.68 -9.35 1.99
C ASP A 146 -2.80 -9.22 0.95
N ILE A 147 -3.76 -8.33 1.19
CA ILE A 147 -4.84 -8.04 0.23
C ILE A 147 -4.26 -7.52 -1.07
N THR A 148 -3.32 -6.58 -1.02
CA THR A 148 -2.65 -6.01 -2.20
C THR A 148 -1.92 -7.09 -3.00
N ARG A 149 -1.17 -7.98 -2.30
CA ARG A 149 -0.49 -9.12 -2.91
C ARG A 149 -1.48 -10.05 -3.62
N ARG A 150 -2.54 -10.46 -2.95
CA ARG A 150 -3.56 -11.36 -3.50
C ARG A 150 -4.30 -10.74 -4.68
N VAL A 151 -4.58 -9.45 -4.67
CA VAL A 151 -5.17 -8.72 -5.82
C VAL A 151 -4.20 -8.73 -7.00
N TYR A 152 -2.90 -8.46 -6.75
CA TYR A 152 -1.88 -8.54 -7.79
C TYR A 152 -1.77 -9.96 -8.38
N GLU A 153 -1.66 -10.97 -7.53
CA GLU A 153 -1.56 -12.38 -7.95
C GLU A 153 -2.79 -12.79 -8.78
N PHE A 154 -3.99 -12.44 -8.32
CA PHE A 154 -5.22 -12.68 -9.08
C PHE A 154 -5.18 -12.01 -10.46
N GLY A 155 -4.79 -10.74 -10.52
CA GLY A 155 -4.70 -9.99 -11.79
C GLY A 155 -3.63 -10.55 -12.73
N ARG A 156 -2.45 -10.93 -12.19
CA ARG A 156 -1.37 -11.56 -12.93
C ARG A 156 -1.79 -12.90 -13.55
N ASP A 157 -2.44 -13.74 -12.76
CA ASP A 157 -2.75 -15.12 -13.15
C ASP A 157 -3.97 -15.19 -14.09
N ASN A 158 -4.93 -14.27 -13.94
CA ASN A 158 -6.15 -14.25 -14.74
C ASN A 158 -6.14 -13.22 -15.89
N GLY A 159 -5.17 -12.30 -15.92
CA GLY A 159 -5.12 -11.19 -16.89
C GLY A 159 -6.18 -10.12 -16.66
N HIS A 160 -6.93 -10.19 -15.57
CA HIS A 160 -7.97 -9.22 -15.21
C HIS A 160 -8.24 -9.21 -13.70
N ILE A 161 -8.89 -8.12 -13.26
CA ILE A 161 -9.50 -8.02 -11.93
C ILE A 161 -10.99 -7.67 -12.07
N PHE A 162 -11.69 -7.71 -10.95
CA PHE A 162 -13.08 -7.21 -10.88
C PHE A 162 -13.18 -6.03 -9.90
N TYR A 163 -14.17 -5.16 -10.13
CA TYR A 163 -14.57 -4.14 -9.17
C TYR A 163 -16.09 -3.99 -9.17
N ARG A 164 -16.64 -3.36 -8.11
CA ARG A 164 -18.06 -2.99 -8.09
C ARG A 164 -18.23 -1.54 -8.52
N SER A 165 -19.15 -1.31 -9.46
CA SER A 165 -19.58 0.04 -9.82
C SER A 165 -20.35 0.70 -8.68
N LYS A 166 -20.57 2.01 -8.75
CA LYS A 166 -21.44 2.74 -7.81
C LYS A 166 -22.88 2.21 -7.77
N LEU A 167 -23.32 1.53 -8.82
CA LEU A 167 -24.63 0.90 -8.94
C LEU A 167 -24.64 -0.56 -8.47
N GLY A 168 -23.52 -1.04 -7.89
CA GLY A 168 -23.40 -2.41 -7.36
C GLY A 168 -23.01 -3.48 -8.39
N SER A 169 -22.97 -3.18 -9.68
CA SER A 169 -22.61 -4.14 -10.73
C SER A 169 -21.15 -4.57 -10.59
N LYS A 170 -20.88 -5.87 -10.73
CA LYS A 170 -19.53 -6.42 -10.82
C LYS A 170 -19.00 -6.24 -12.25
N LEU A 171 -17.95 -5.47 -12.42
CA LEU A 171 -17.34 -5.15 -13.71
C LEU A 171 -15.91 -5.71 -13.79
N LYS A 172 -15.53 -6.14 -14.99
CA LYS A 172 -14.21 -6.70 -15.30
C LYS A 172 -13.29 -5.61 -15.83
N VAL A 173 -12.00 -5.65 -15.43
CA VAL A 173 -10.94 -4.80 -15.96
C VAL A 173 -9.77 -5.68 -16.35
N ASP A 174 -9.34 -5.62 -17.60
CA ASP A 174 -8.16 -6.33 -18.07
C ASP A 174 -6.89 -5.61 -17.59
N VAL A 175 -5.94 -6.37 -17.04
CA VAL A 175 -4.66 -5.88 -16.53
C VAL A 175 -3.49 -6.66 -17.13
N LYS A 176 -2.31 -6.03 -17.18
CA LYS A 176 -1.08 -6.65 -17.71
C LYS A 176 0.01 -6.70 -16.63
N TRP A 177 -0.33 -7.22 -15.46
CA TRP A 177 0.60 -7.37 -14.35
C TRP A 177 1.46 -8.63 -14.54
N LYS A 178 2.74 -8.40 -14.85
CA LYS A 178 3.72 -9.48 -15.06
C LYS A 178 4.96 -9.21 -14.22
#